data_ddec21eb2640e06e9eb9462163783918
#
_entry.id   ddec21eb2640e06e9eb9462163783918
#
_cell.length_a   1.000
_cell.length_b   1.000
_cell.length_c   1.000
_cell.angle_alpha   90.00
_cell.angle_beta   90.00
_cell.angle_gamma   90.00
#
_symmetry.space_group_name_H-M   'P 1'
#
loop_
_entity.id
_entity.type
_entity.pdbx_description
1 polymer ?
#
loop_
_entity_poly.entity_id
_entity_poly.type
_entity_poly.pdbx_seq_one_letter_code
_entity_poly.pdbx_strand_id
1 'polypeptide(L)'
;MDKTKALELVKQQLPEKRYIHTLGVVQSAKELACRYGVDEEKAELAAIYHDYAKYRPMDEMERIIIEEGLPADLLTANKELWHAPVGAVLVQWEAGVEDEEILSAIRYHTSGRAGMTQLEKVIYLADYIEPGRSFPGVDEVREIAERSLDEAVMKAIGNTIAFLISKQQTIYPDTFHAYNDFAMHKGGNRNE
;
A
#
# COMPACT_ATOMS: atom_id res chain seq x y z
N MET A 1 19.31 -0.36 -7.04
CA MET A 1 19.36 -1.46 -6.05
C MET A 1 19.21 -2.80 -6.76
N ASP A 2 19.88 -3.86 -6.30
CA ASP A 2 19.79 -5.19 -6.92
C ASP A 2 18.47 -5.88 -6.53
N LYS A 3 17.57 -6.02 -7.52
CA LYS A 3 16.24 -6.63 -7.35
C LYS A 3 16.29 -8.08 -6.89
N THR A 4 17.33 -8.83 -7.31
CA THR A 4 17.52 -10.21 -6.90
C THR A 4 17.77 -10.29 -5.40
N LYS A 5 18.64 -9.41 -4.87
CA LYS A 5 18.89 -9.32 -3.43
C LYS A 5 17.65 -8.88 -2.66
N ALA A 6 16.88 -7.94 -3.20
CA ALA A 6 15.62 -7.50 -2.58
C ALA A 6 14.63 -8.66 -2.44
N LEU A 7 14.42 -9.45 -3.50
CA LEU A 7 13.55 -10.62 -3.47
C LEU A 7 14.06 -11.71 -2.50
N GLU A 8 15.37 -11.94 -2.45
CA GLU A 8 15.96 -12.89 -1.50
C GLU A 8 15.73 -12.45 -0.04
N LEU A 9 15.92 -11.16 0.25
CA LEU A 9 15.70 -10.60 1.58
C LEU A 9 14.24 -10.74 2.00
N VAL A 10 13.30 -10.36 1.14
CA VAL A 10 11.86 -10.46 1.40
C VAL A 10 11.41 -11.92 1.56
N LYS A 11 11.96 -12.84 0.76
CA LYS A 11 11.64 -14.26 0.85
C LYS A 11 12.01 -14.87 2.22
N GLN A 12 13.04 -14.34 2.87
CA GLN A 12 13.44 -14.78 4.21
C GLN A 12 12.48 -14.28 5.32
N GLN A 13 11.76 -13.19 5.05
CA GLN A 13 10.84 -12.57 6.01
C GLN A 13 9.40 -13.07 5.89
N LEU A 14 9.02 -13.61 4.74
CA LEU A 14 7.64 -13.94 4.43
C LEU A 14 7.41 -15.45 4.29
N PRO A 15 6.28 -15.98 4.82
CA PRO A 15 5.82 -17.31 4.47
C PRO A 15 5.57 -17.43 2.96
N GLU A 16 5.72 -18.64 2.41
CA GLU A 16 5.62 -18.92 0.97
C GLU A 16 4.36 -18.31 0.33
N LYS A 17 3.19 -18.48 0.94
CA LYS A 17 1.94 -17.91 0.43
C LYS A 17 1.99 -16.38 0.31
N ARG A 18 2.62 -15.69 1.28
CA ARG A 18 2.75 -14.23 1.24
C ARG A 18 3.81 -13.79 0.25
N TYR A 19 4.88 -14.56 0.10
CA TYR A 19 5.87 -14.30 -0.94
C TYR A 19 5.27 -14.42 -2.35
N ILE A 20 4.43 -15.44 -2.61
CA ILE A 20 3.69 -15.56 -3.88
C ILE A 20 2.80 -14.35 -4.13
N HIS A 21 2.07 -13.89 -3.10
CA HIS A 21 1.29 -12.65 -3.17
C HIS A 21 2.19 -11.45 -3.54
N THR A 22 3.35 -11.29 -2.89
CA THR A 22 4.30 -10.22 -3.23
C THR A 22 4.70 -10.26 -4.71
N LEU A 23 4.94 -11.43 -5.29
CA LEU A 23 5.24 -11.55 -6.73
C LEU A 23 4.06 -11.11 -7.59
N GLY A 24 2.83 -11.40 -7.20
CA GLY A 24 1.61 -10.91 -7.86
C GLY A 24 1.50 -9.37 -7.77
N VAL A 25 1.80 -8.79 -6.62
CA VAL A 25 1.83 -7.32 -6.43
C VAL A 25 2.90 -6.68 -7.32
N VAL A 26 4.08 -7.27 -7.40
CA VAL A 26 5.16 -6.80 -8.30
C VAL A 26 4.69 -6.79 -9.76
N GLN A 27 4.03 -7.85 -10.22
CA GLN A 27 3.47 -7.90 -11.57
C GLN A 27 2.48 -6.75 -11.80
N SER A 28 1.49 -6.62 -10.93
CA SER A 28 0.45 -5.57 -11.04
C SER A 28 1.04 -4.16 -10.94
N ALA A 29 2.03 -3.94 -10.07
CA ALA A 29 2.69 -2.65 -9.92
C ALA A 29 3.43 -2.23 -11.21
N LYS A 30 4.11 -3.15 -11.87
CA LYS A 30 4.79 -2.90 -13.16
C LYS A 30 3.79 -2.57 -14.27
N GLU A 31 2.70 -3.33 -14.36
CA GLU A 31 1.65 -3.10 -15.35
C GLU A 31 0.99 -1.72 -15.17
N LEU A 32 0.68 -1.35 -13.91
CA LEU A 32 0.13 -0.05 -13.58
C LEU A 32 1.14 1.08 -13.81
N ALA A 33 2.40 0.90 -13.41
CA ALA A 33 3.46 1.89 -13.60
C ALA A 33 3.68 2.19 -15.08
N CYS A 34 3.81 1.16 -15.92
CA CYS A 34 3.91 1.29 -17.37
C CYS A 34 2.70 2.03 -17.96
N ARG A 35 1.47 1.67 -17.56
CA ARG A 35 0.23 2.28 -18.06
C ARG A 35 0.09 3.75 -17.70
N TYR A 36 0.49 4.15 -16.49
CA TYR A 36 0.27 5.49 -15.96
C TYR A 36 1.53 6.37 -15.96
N GLY A 37 2.61 5.92 -16.57
CA GLY A 37 3.86 6.68 -16.72
C GLY A 37 4.58 6.92 -15.38
N VAL A 38 4.47 5.96 -14.45
CA VAL A 38 5.21 5.95 -13.18
C VAL A 38 6.53 5.20 -13.37
N ASP A 39 7.56 5.56 -12.61
CA ASP A 39 8.86 4.89 -12.64
C ASP A 39 8.71 3.40 -12.30
N GLU A 40 8.92 2.53 -13.29
CA GLU A 40 8.74 1.09 -13.14
C GLU A 40 9.77 0.47 -12.17
N GLU A 41 10.98 1.01 -12.09
CA GLU A 41 11.99 0.51 -11.16
C GLU A 41 11.63 0.83 -9.71
N LYS A 42 11.13 2.03 -9.45
CA LYS A 42 10.62 2.41 -8.13
C LYS A 42 9.37 1.62 -7.76
N ALA A 43 8.45 1.44 -8.70
CA ALA A 43 7.24 0.64 -8.48
C ALA A 43 7.56 -0.83 -8.16
N GLU A 44 8.50 -1.42 -8.89
CA GLU A 44 8.94 -2.80 -8.64
C GLU A 44 9.58 -2.95 -7.25
N LEU A 45 10.48 -2.04 -6.86
CA LEU A 45 11.13 -2.09 -5.55
C LEU A 45 10.14 -1.84 -4.40
N ALA A 46 9.26 -0.86 -4.52
CA ALA A 46 8.23 -0.61 -3.51
C ALA A 46 7.29 -1.81 -3.36
N ALA A 47 6.89 -2.44 -4.48
CA ALA A 47 6.07 -3.65 -4.47
C ALA A 47 6.78 -4.86 -3.83
N ILE A 48 8.08 -5.04 -4.07
CA ILE A 48 8.86 -6.10 -3.43
C ILE A 48 8.82 -5.93 -1.91
N TYR A 49 8.97 -4.71 -1.40
CA TYR A 49 9.12 -4.44 0.01
C TYR A 49 7.83 -4.08 0.76
N HIS A 50 6.67 -3.91 0.09
CA HIS A 50 5.46 -3.38 0.73
C HIS A 50 5.07 -4.13 2.02
N ASP A 51 5.20 -5.45 2.03
CA ASP A 51 4.84 -6.32 3.14
C ASP A 51 6.04 -6.80 3.99
N TYR A 52 7.20 -6.16 3.86
CA TYR A 52 8.43 -6.61 4.51
C TYR A 52 8.30 -6.86 6.01
N ALA A 53 7.51 -6.05 6.70
CA ALA A 53 7.28 -6.16 8.15
C ALA A 53 6.03 -6.96 8.52
N LYS A 54 5.30 -7.55 7.55
CA LYS A 54 3.98 -8.16 7.80
C LYS A 54 3.96 -9.24 8.87
N TYR A 55 5.07 -9.94 9.05
CA TYR A 55 5.20 -11.03 10.00
C TYR A 55 6.23 -10.75 11.10
N ARG A 56 6.64 -9.49 11.27
CA ARG A 56 7.48 -9.09 12.40
C ARG A 56 6.73 -9.21 13.72
N PRO A 57 7.43 -9.52 14.82
CA PRO A 57 6.83 -9.54 16.16
C PRO A 57 6.12 -8.23 16.49
N MET A 58 4.95 -8.33 17.14
CA MET A 58 4.13 -7.15 17.46
C MET A 58 4.82 -6.20 18.44
N ASP A 59 5.57 -6.75 19.39
CA ASP A 59 6.36 -5.98 20.35
C ASP A 59 7.53 -5.22 19.71
N GLU A 60 8.15 -5.81 18.68
CA GLU A 60 9.14 -5.12 17.85
C GLU A 60 8.50 -3.95 17.08
N MET A 61 7.36 -4.18 16.44
CA MET A 61 6.65 -3.13 15.71
C MET A 61 6.19 -1.99 16.61
N GLU A 62 5.65 -2.31 17.79
CA GLU A 62 5.23 -1.31 18.77
C GLU A 62 6.41 -0.45 19.23
N ARG A 63 7.54 -1.08 19.53
CA ARG A 63 8.77 -0.38 19.89
C ARG A 63 9.23 0.58 18.80
N ILE A 64 9.26 0.13 17.54
CA ILE A 64 9.65 0.97 16.41
C ILE A 64 8.68 2.16 16.23
N ILE A 65 7.37 1.95 16.39
CA ILE A 65 6.38 3.04 16.32
C ILE A 65 6.72 4.13 17.36
N ILE A 66 7.09 3.72 18.57
CA ILE A 66 7.41 4.66 19.67
C ILE A 66 8.77 5.33 19.47
N GLU A 67 9.82 4.55 19.20
CA GLU A 67 11.20 5.03 19.10
C GLU A 67 11.43 5.93 17.88
N GLU A 68 10.78 5.63 16.75
CA GLU A 68 10.89 6.43 15.52
C GLU A 68 9.87 7.57 15.44
N GLY A 69 9.05 7.76 16.47
CA GLY A 69 8.06 8.83 16.51
C GLY A 69 7.01 8.73 15.39
N LEU A 70 6.65 7.51 14.98
CA LEU A 70 5.56 7.29 14.04
C LEU A 70 4.24 7.76 14.66
N PRO A 71 3.18 8.03 13.87
CA PRO A 71 1.92 8.55 14.41
C PRO A 71 1.39 7.74 15.60
N ALA A 72 1.21 8.39 16.74
CA ALA A 72 0.84 7.71 17.99
C ALA A 72 -0.54 7.05 17.94
N ASP A 73 -1.43 7.51 17.07
CA ASP A 73 -2.75 6.93 16.83
C ASP A 73 -2.68 5.52 16.20
N LEU A 74 -1.55 5.14 15.58
CA LEU A 74 -1.29 3.77 15.16
C LEU A 74 -1.42 2.79 16.33
N LEU A 75 -0.97 3.16 17.52
CA LEU A 75 -1.02 2.29 18.72
C LEU A 75 -2.44 1.94 19.15
N THR A 76 -3.41 2.78 18.80
CA THR A 76 -4.84 2.56 19.08
C THR A 76 -5.63 2.07 17.88
N ALA A 77 -5.01 2.05 16.71
CA ALA A 77 -5.61 1.56 15.46
C ALA A 77 -5.55 0.02 15.35
N ASN A 78 -6.15 -0.49 14.26
CA ASN A 78 -6.02 -1.90 13.94
C ASN A 78 -4.54 -2.25 13.69
N LYS A 79 -4.03 -3.23 14.41
CA LYS A 79 -2.62 -3.66 14.34
C LYS A 79 -2.18 -4.14 12.94
N GLU A 80 -3.14 -4.53 12.11
CA GLU A 80 -2.88 -4.84 10.69
C GLU A 80 -2.29 -3.65 9.91
N LEU A 81 -2.46 -2.41 10.37
CA LEU A 81 -1.88 -1.23 9.76
C LEU A 81 -0.39 -1.05 10.06
N TRP A 82 0.10 -1.61 11.16
CA TRP A 82 1.45 -1.32 11.67
C TRP A 82 2.57 -1.71 10.71
N HIS A 83 2.37 -2.83 9.97
CA HIS A 83 3.43 -3.35 9.10
C HIS A 83 3.82 -2.41 7.97
N ALA A 84 2.95 -1.52 7.53
CA ALA A 84 3.24 -0.59 6.44
C ALA A 84 4.20 0.53 6.89
N PRO A 85 3.90 1.36 7.90
CA PRO A 85 4.82 2.38 8.37
C PRO A 85 6.09 1.80 9.00
N VAL A 86 5.99 0.71 9.77
CA VAL A 86 7.16 0.00 10.33
C VAL A 86 8.00 -0.64 9.21
N GLY A 87 7.35 -1.17 8.19
CA GLY A 87 8.02 -1.74 7.03
C GLY A 87 8.90 -0.73 6.30
N ALA A 88 8.42 0.50 6.13
CA ALA A 88 9.23 1.58 5.55
C ALA A 88 10.51 1.85 6.37
N VAL A 89 10.41 1.88 7.70
CA VAL A 89 11.57 2.05 8.60
C VAL A 89 12.54 0.88 8.46
N LEU A 90 12.04 -0.35 8.56
CA LEU A 90 12.88 -1.55 8.48
C LEU A 90 13.55 -1.71 7.11
N VAL A 91 12.87 -1.37 6.03
CA VAL A 91 13.44 -1.40 4.67
C VAL A 91 14.56 -0.37 4.54
N GLN A 92 14.43 0.80 5.14
CA GLN A 92 15.51 1.79 5.20
C GLN A 92 16.70 1.24 5.97
N TRP A 93 16.51 0.65 7.14
CA TRP A 93 17.60 0.16 7.98
C TRP A 93 18.27 -1.10 7.45
N GLU A 94 17.48 -2.09 7.04
CA GLU A 94 17.96 -3.43 6.75
C GLU A 94 18.29 -3.64 5.27
N ALA A 95 17.59 -2.93 4.36
CA ALA A 95 17.82 -3.01 2.92
C ALA A 95 18.57 -1.81 2.34
N GLY A 96 18.78 -0.75 3.14
CA GLY A 96 19.49 0.46 2.71
C GLY A 96 18.75 1.26 1.64
N VAL A 97 17.42 1.21 1.62
CA VAL A 97 16.60 2.04 0.72
C VAL A 97 16.53 3.46 1.29
N GLU A 98 17.02 4.44 0.54
CA GLU A 98 17.01 5.85 0.94
C GLU A 98 16.05 6.69 0.08
N ASP A 99 15.43 6.11 -0.95
CA ASP A 99 14.49 6.82 -1.83
C ASP A 99 13.16 7.03 -1.11
N GLU A 100 12.87 8.28 -0.76
CA GLU A 100 11.68 8.66 -0.01
C GLU A 100 10.36 8.37 -0.76
N GLU A 101 10.36 8.34 -2.09
CA GLU A 101 9.15 7.96 -2.84
C GLU A 101 8.83 6.48 -2.65
N ILE A 102 9.86 5.62 -2.66
CA ILE A 102 9.72 4.18 -2.39
C ILE A 102 9.27 3.96 -0.95
N LEU A 103 9.95 4.58 0.02
CA LEU A 103 9.61 4.45 1.44
C LEU A 103 8.19 4.96 1.73
N SER A 104 7.77 6.05 1.10
CA SER A 104 6.42 6.59 1.22
C SER A 104 5.37 5.63 0.63
N ALA A 105 5.64 5.04 -0.53
CA ALA A 105 4.74 4.06 -1.13
C ALA A 105 4.58 2.81 -0.25
N ILE A 106 5.65 2.34 0.40
CA ILE A 106 5.59 1.27 1.39
C ILE A 106 4.77 1.70 2.61
N ARG A 107 5.02 2.89 3.14
CA ARG A 107 4.37 3.42 4.36
C ARG A 107 2.86 3.51 4.24
N TYR A 108 2.35 3.91 3.08
CA TYR A 108 0.93 4.20 2.87
C TYR A 108 0.17 3.15 2.05
N HIS A 109 0.80 2.01 1.76
CA HIS A 109 0.15 1.01 0.89
C HIS A 109 -1.12 0.38 1.50
N THR A 110 -1.30 0.41 2.82
CA THR A 110 -2.51 -0.12 3.49
C THR A 110 -3.56 0.93 3.78
N SER A 111 -3.16 2.10 4.25
CA SER A 111 -4.09 3.15 4.66
C SER A 111 -4.43 4.12 3.53
N GLY A 112 -3.52 4.35 2.60
CA GLY A 112 -3.54 5.54 1.78
C GLY A 112 -3.28 6.79 2.61
N ARG A 113 -3.38 7.97 2.00
CA ARG A 113 -3.38 9.30 2.65
C ARG A 113 -3.98 10.35 1.72
N ALA A 114 -4.31 11.52 2.24
CA ALA A 114 -4.60 12.67 1.37
C ALA A 114 -3.35 13.06 0.57
N GLY A 115 -3.52 13.46 -0.68
CA GLY A 115 -2.43 13.86 -1.56
C GLY A 115 -1.48 12.71 -1.94
N MET A 116 -1.99 11.51 -2.17
CA MET A 116 -1.17 10.36 -2.62
C MET A 116 -0.40 10.70 -3.89
N THR A 117 0.90 10.39 -3.91
CA THR A 117 1.71 10.44 -5.13
C THR A 117 1.29 9.36 -6.13
N GLN A 118 1.71 9.46 -7.39
CA GLN A 118 1.39 8.44 -8.39
C GLN A 118 1.96 7.06 -7.99
N LEU A 119 3.16 7.03 -7.42
CA LEU A 119 3.78 5.79 -6.95
C LEU A 119 3.00 5.17 -5.78
N GLU A 120 2.58 5.97 -4.80
CA GLU A 120 1.73 5.50 -3.69
C GLU A 120 0.42 4.90 -4.19
N LYS A 121 -0.23 5.56 -5.17
CA LYS A 121 -1.46 5.04 -5.80
C LYS A 121 -1.24 3.71 -6.50
N VAL A 122 -0.12 3.58 -7.24
CA VAL A 122 0.25 2.34 -7.94
C VAL A 122 0.44 1.20 -6.93
N ILE A 123 1.18 1.41 -5.85
CA ILE A 123 1.45 0.34 -4.88
C ILE A 123 0.20 -0.03 -4.08
N TYR A 124 -0.58 0.96 -3.63
CA TYR A 124 -1.88 0.73 -2.97
C TYR A 124 -2.81 -0.12 -3.84
N LEU A 125 -2.94 0.26 -5.12
CA LEU A 125 -3.82 -0.43 -6.05
C LEU A 125 -3.29 -1.81 -6.44
N ALA A 126 -1.98 -1.96 -6.64
CA ALA A 126 -1.35 -3.23 -7.00
C ALA A 126 -1.58 -4.31 -5.92
N ASP A 127 -1.43 -3.96 -4.63
CA ASP A 127 -1.75 -4.87 -3.53
C ASP A 127 -3.23 -5.27 -3.51
N TYR A 128 -4.12 -4.32 -3.85
CA TYR A 128 -5.55 -4.56 -3.86
C TYR A 128 -6.01 -5.49 -5.00
N ILE A 129 -5.43 -5.35 -6.21
CA ILE A 129 -5.89 -6.03 -7.44
C ILE A 129 -5.03 -7.19 -7.92
N GLU A 130 -3.92 -7.52 -7.24
CA GLU A 130 -2.99 -8.56 -7.70
C GLU A 130 -3.74 -9.86 -8.07
N PRO A 131 -3.21 -10.68 -9.01
CA PRO A 131 -3.95 -11.79 -9.62
C PRO A 131 -4.48 -12.84 -8.63
N GLY A 132 -3.81 -13.02 -7.48
CA GLY A 132 -4.23 -13.95 -6.44
C GLY A 132 -5.40 -13.46 -5.57
N ARG A 133 -5.80 -12.20 -5.69
CA ARG A 133 -6.93 -11.63 -4.94
C ARG A 133 -8.27 -12.09 -5.52
N SER A 134 -9.13 -12.60 -4.64
CA SER A 134 -10.48 -13.05 -5.00
C SER A 134 -11.44 -12.69 -3.86
N PHE A 135 -12.05 -11.52 -3.93
CA PHE A 135 -13.06 -11.04 -2.98
C PHE A 135 -14.07 -10.13 -3.70
N PRO A 136 -15.29 -9.92 -3.12
CA PRO A 136 -16.31 -9.09 -3.76
C PRO A 136 -15.81 -7.68 -4.11
N GLY A 137 -15.99 -7.28 -5.37
CA GLY A 137 -15.62 -5.95 -5.86
C GLY A 137 -14.20 -5.80 -6.41
N VAL A 138 -13.34 -6.83 -6.31
CA VAL A 138 -11.97 -6.74 -6.86
C VAL A 138 -11.98 -6.63 -8.39
N ASP A 139 -12.84 -7.37 -9.07
CA ASP A 139 -12.90 -7.35 -10.55
C ASP A 139 -13.41 -6.01 -11.08
N GLU A 140 -14.37 -5.37 -10.40
CA GLU A 140 -14.80 -4.01 -10.72
C GLU A 140 -13.64 -3.01 -10.62
N VAL A 141 -12.81 -3.13 -9.58
CA VAL A 141 -11.63 -2.27 -9.43
C VAL A 141 -10.59 -2.54 -10.52
N ARG A 142 -10.38 -3.80 -10.92
CA ARG A 142 -9.51 -4.16 -12.06
C ARG A 142 -9.98 -3.51 -13.37
N GLU A 143 -11.27 -3.57 -13.65
CA GLU A 143 -11.86 -2.94 -14.85
C GLU A 143 -11.68 -1.40 -14.83
N ILE A 144 -11.85 -0.76 -13.67
CA ILE A 144 -11.62 0.69 -13.54
C ILE A 144 -10.14 1.01 -13.72
N ALA A 145 -9.23 0.17 -13.19
CA ALA A 145 -7.79 0.34 -13.31
C ALA A 145 -7.26 0.28 -14.76
N GLU A 146 -8.06 -0.22 -15.70
CA GLU A 146 -7.70 -0.17 -17.13
C GLU A 146 -7.77 1.25 -17.71
N ARG A 147 -8.56 2.15 -17.11
CA ARG A 147 -8.86 3.49 -17.66
C ARG A 147 -8.51 4.67 -16.73
N SER A 148 -8.50 4.47 -15.43
CA SER A 148 -8.25 5.56 -14.46
C SER A 148 -7.66 5.04 -13.16
N LEU A 149 -6.42 5.43 -12.87
CA LEU A 149 -5.75 5.12 -11.60
C LEU A 149 -6.50 5.72 -10.41
N ASP A 150 -6.86 7.00 -10.51
CA ASP A 150 -7.52 7.72 -9.41
C ASP A 150 -8.92 7.16 -9.09
N GLU A 151 -9.70 6.82 -10.12
CA GLU A 151 -11.01 6.20 -9.89
C GLU A 151 -10.88 4.79 -9.29
N ALA A 152 -9.89 4.01 -9.73
CA ALA A 152 -9.64 2.68 -9.19
C ALA A 152 -9.21 2.73 -7.72
N VAL A 153 -8.28 3.63 -7.37
CA VAL A 153 -7.84 3.84 -5.99
C VAL A 153 -9.00 4.31 -5.12
N MET A 154 -9.76 5.32 -5.57
CA MET A 154 -10.94 5.80 -4.85
C MET A 154 -11.95 4.67 -4.60
N LYS A 155 -12.21 3.83 -5.61
CA LYS A 155 -13.12 2.69 -5.47
C LYS A 155 -12.59 1.66 -4.48
N ALA A 156 -11.30 1.33 -4.53
CA ALA A 156 -10.66 0.41 -3.62
C ALA A 156 -10.72 0.90 -2.16
N ILE A 157 -10.42 2.18 -1.92
CA ILE A 157 -10.54 2.80 -0.59
C ILE A 157 -11.99 2.75 -0.12
N GLY A 158 -12.96 3.12 -0.97
CA GLY A 158 -14.39 3.07 -0.64
C GLY A 158 -14.86 1.67 -0.27
N ASN A 159 -14.43 0.64 -1.01
CA ASN A 159 -14.72 -0.76 -0.70
C ASN A 159 -14.09 -1.18 0.64
N THR A 160 -12.86 -0.74 0.93
CA THR A 160 -12.17 -1.00 2.19
C THR A 160 -12.91 -0.38 3.38
N ILE A 161 -13.34 0.89 3.26
CA ILE A 161 -14.13 1.57 4.28
C ILE A 161 -15.47 0.83 4.51
N ALA A 162 -16.18 0.48 3.45
CA ALA A 162 -17.45 -0.27 3.56
C ALA A 162 -17.25 -1.62 4.25
N PHE A 163 -16.16 -2.33 3.92
CA PHE A 163 -15.80 -3.59 4.57
C PHE A 163 -15.52 -3.39 6.07
N LEU A 164 -14.72 -2.39 6.46
CA LEU A 164 -14.42 -2.10 7.86
C LEU A 164 -15.69 -1.77 8.65
N ILE A 165 -16.60 -0.96 8.08
CA ILE A 165 -17.90 -0.64 8.68
C ILE A 165 -18.73 -1.93 8.88
N SER A 166 -18.79 -2.80 7.87
CA SER A 166 -19.53 -4.07 7.95
C SER A 166 -19.00 -5.01 9.04
N LYS A 167 -17.72 -4.86 9.40
CA LYS A 167 -17.05 -5.61 10.48
C LYS A 167 -17.04 -4.87 11.82
N GLN A 168 -17.65 -3.69 11.90
CA GLN A 168 -17.62 -2.82 13.08
C GLN A 168 -16.19 -2.51 13.55
N GLN A 169 -15.25 -2.38 12.58
CA GLN A 169 -13.86 -2.02 12.83
C GLN A 169 -13.64 -0.52 12.65
N THR A 170 -12.62 0.00 13.33
CA THR A 170 -12.23 1.42 13.21
C THR A 170 -11.66 1.71 11.82
N ILE A 171 -11.96 2.89 11.31
CA ILE A 171 -11.36 3.43 10.10
C ILE A 171 -10.22 4.35 10.54
N TYR A 172 -9.00 4.04 10.07
CA TYR A 172 -7.84 4.87 10.37
C TYR A 172 -7.98 6.25 9.70
N PRO A 173 -7.59 7.35 10.38
CA PRO A 173 -7.81 8.70 9.84
C PRO A 173 -7.27 8.92 8.44
N ASP A 174 -6.08 8.43 8.11
CA ASP A 174 -5.49 8.58 6.78
C ASP A 174 -6.34 7.94 5.68
N THR A 175 -6.97 6.78 5.94
CA THR A 175 -7.87 6.11 4.99
C THR A 175 -9.11 6.97 4.70
N PHE A 176 -9.68 7.59 5.73
CA PHE A 176 -10.79 8.51 5.60
C PHE A 176 -10.38 9.79 4.84
N HIS A 177 -9.22 10.35 5.18
CA HIS A 177 -8.69 11.53 4.49
C HIS A 177 -8.35 11.24 3.03
N ALA A 178 -7.79 10.07 2.72
CA ALA A 178 -7.55 9.63 1.34
C ALA A 178 -8.86 9.60 0.53
N TYR A 179 -9.90 8.95 1.06
CA TYR A 179 -11.20 8.90 0.40
C TYR A 179 -11.78 10.28 0.12
N ASN A 180 -11.75 11.18 1.11
CA ASN A 180 -12.28 12.55 0.97
C ASN A 180 -11.50 13.35 -0.06
N ASP A 181 -10.17 13.19 -0.11
CA ASP A 181 -9.33 13.88 -1.10
C ASP A 181 -9.75 13.50 -2.53
N PHE A 182 -9.86 12.21 -2.84
CA PHE A 182 -10.34 11.75 -4.15
C PHE A 182 -11.80 12.21 -4.44
N ALA A 183 -12.68 12.18 -3.45
CA ALA A 183 -14.07 12.57 -3.62
C ALA A 183 -14.22 14.06 -3.94
N MET A 184 -13.42 14.92 -3.31
CA MET A 184 -13.40 16.37 -3.59
C MET A 184 -12.92 16.68 -5.00
N HIS A 185 -11.87 16.01 -5.47
CA HIS A 185 -11.35 16.23 -6.83
C HIS A 185 -12.30 15.74 -7.92
N LYS A 186 -13.08 14.68 -7.66
CA LYS A 186 -14.12 14.20 -8.58
C LYS A 186 -15.31 15.16 -8.67
N GLY A 187 -15.61 15.92 -7.61
CA GLY A 187 -16.71 16.89 -7.54
C GLY A 187 -16.40 18.19 -8.31
N GLY A 188 -15.14 18.59 -8.43
CA GLY A 188 -14.71 19.80 -9.13
C GLY A 188 -14.99 19.81 -10.65
N ASN A 189 -15.10 18.65 -11.27
CA ASN A 189 -15.38 18.50 -12.70
C ASN A 189 -16.90 18.47 -13.06
N ARG A 190 -17.79 18.67 -12.10
CA ARG A 190 -19.25 18.63 -12.32
C ARG A 190 -19.95 20.01 -12.35
N ASN A 191 -19.20 21.11 -12.19
CA ASN A 191 -19.73 22.47 -12.14
C ASN A 191 -19.21 23.34 -13.30
N GLU A 192 -18.97 22.78 -14.49
CA GLU A 192 -18.85 23.56 -15.73
C GLU A 192 -19.86 23.08 -16.77
#